data_eb026789a21fe60f49e6a976c741541d
#
_entry.id   eb026789a21fe60f49e6a976c741541d
#
_cell.length_a   1.000
_cell.length_b   1.000
_cell.length_c   1.000
_cell.angle_alpha   90.00
_cell.angle_beta   90.00
_cell.angle_gamma   90.00
#
_symmetry.space_group_name_H-M   'P 1'
#
loop_
_entity.id
_entity.type
_entity.pdbx_description
1 polymer ?
#
loop_
_entity_poly.entity_id
_entity_poly.type
_entity_poly.pdbx_seq_one_letter_code
_entity_poly.pdbx_strand_id
1 'polypeptide(L)'
;LYKLSTLYDYNSDEEAQIERDVAERFAGYDVAVRSDDTSAPSIPPIVFVLSIVLVTTILLIACPSYFEPVLFLLTIGVAVLLNQGTNIFLGETSDVTASISAILQLALSMDYSIILMNRYRQELAKGDDRESAMTRALTAAFGSITGSSVTTIVGLLMLVFMRFKIGMDLGIVLAKGVLFSLLCVFTVLPGLILWADKVVRKTMKKPRAPKRERKSVLAGLCLLY
;
A
#
# COMPACT_ATOMS: atom_id res chain seq x y z
N LEU A 1 18.08 29.87 -15.71
CA LEU A 1 16.81 29.70 -15.02
C LEU A 1 16.80 30.64 -13.81
N TYR A 2 15.94 31.65 -13.82
CA TYR A 2 15.77 32.52 -12.66
C TYR A 2 14.54 32.06 -11.88
N LYS A 3 14.66 31.89 -10.57
CA LYS A 3 13.56 31.52 -9.67
C LYS A 3 13.20 32.76 -8.85
N LEU A 4 11.98 33.25 -9.04
CA LEU A 4 11.37 34.29 -8.21
C LEU A 4 10.52 33.59 -7.16
N SER A 5 10.74 33.84 -5.88
CA SER A 5 9.85 33.38 -4.81
C SER A 5 8.97 34.54 -4.35
N THR A 6 7.67 34.33 -4.37
CA THR A 6 6.68 35.26 -3.86
C THR A 6 6.18 34.83 -2.48
N LEU A 7 5.69 35.77 -1.69
CA LEU A 7 5.10 35.52 -0.36
C LEU A 7 3.58 35.29 -0.44
N TYR A 8 3.03 35.29 -1.64
CA TYR A 8 1.60 35.13 -1.87
C TYR A 8 1.24 33.65 -1.98
N ASP A 9 0.01 33.36 -1.60
CA ASP A 9 -0.53 31.99 -1.65
C ASP A 9 -0.73 31.55 -3.10
N TYR A 10 -0.45 30.28 -3.38
CA TYR A 10 -0.61 29.71 -4.72
C TYR A 10 -2.03 29.86 -5.24
N ASN A 11 -2.16 30.22 -6.50
CA ASN A 11 -3.41 30.45 -7.20
C ASN A 11 -4.25 31.62 -6.61
N SER A 12 -3.58 32.56 -5.93
CA SER A 12 -4.20 33.82 -5.52
C SER A 12 -4.30 34.78 -6.70
N ASP A 13 -5.27 35.72 -6.64
CA ASP A 13 -5.41 36.76 -7.69
C ASP A 13 -4.16 37.63 -7.81
N GLU A 14 -3.40 37.80 -6.72
CA GLU A 14 -2.14 38.51 -6.66
C GLU A 14 -1.03 37.77 -7.42
N GLU A 15 -0.96 36.45 -7.30
CA GLU A 15 0.01 35.63 -8.04
C GLU A 15 -0.26 35.70 -9.54
N ALA A 16 -1.52 35.58 -9.95
CA ALA A 16 -1.93 35.71 -11.35
C ALA A 16 -1.68 37.10 -11.95
N GLN A 17 -1.64 38.16 -11.11
CA GLN A 17 -1.22 39.48 -11.53
C GLN A 17 0.28 39.56 -11.75
N ILE A 18 1.07 39.01 -10.82
CA ILE A 18 2.54 38.99 -10.94
C ILE A 18 2.98 38.22 -12.17
N GLU A 19 2.36 37.06 -12.46
CA GLU A 19 2.65 36.32 -13.69
C GLU A 19 2.40 37.14 -14.95
N ARG A 20 1.30 37.86 -14.99
CA ARG A 20 0.96 38.77 -16.12
C ARG A 20 1.93 39.92 -16.24
N ASP A 21 2.25 40.58 -15.14
CA ASP A 21 3.21 41.70 -15.11
C ASP A 21 4.61 41.27 -15.54
N VAL A 22 5.05 40.10 -15.12
CA VAL A 22 6.36 39.52 -15.52
C VAL A 22 6.33 39.15 -16.99
N ALA A 23 5.28 38.48 -17.46
CA ALA A 23 5.14 38.11 -18.87
C ALA A 23 5.10 39.35 -19.78
N GLU A 24 4.41 40.43 -19.38
CA GLU A 24 4.34 41.67 -20.12
C GLU A 24 5.67 42.41 -20.17
N ARG A 25 6.40 42.47 -19.04
CA ARG A 25 7.75 43.09 -18.97
C ARG A 25 8.79 42.37 -19.83
N PHE A 26 8.64 41.07 -20.00
CA PHE A 26 9.59 40.26 -20.79
C PHE A 26 9.03 39.84 -22.14
N ALA A 27 7.92 40.46 -22.63
CA ALA A 27 7.29 40.12 -23.91
C ALA A 27 8.20 40.27 -25.15
N GLY A 28 9.33 41.00 -25.04
CA GLY A 28 10.34 41.12 -26.06
C GLY A 28 11.46 40.10 -26.04
N TYR A 29 11.44 39.18 -25.09
CA TYR A 29 12.42 38.13 -24.88
C TYR A 29 11.76 36.78 -25.01
N ASP A 30 12.51 35.76 -25.49
CA ASP A 30 12.02 34.38 -25.50
C ASP A 30 12.06 33.78 -24.10
N VAL A 31 11.12 34.22 -23.25
CA VAL A 31 10.98 33.82 -21.85
C VAL A 31 9.64 33.17 -21.65
N ALA A 32 9.63 31.93 -21.23
CA ALA A 32 8.43 31.26 -20.71
C ALA A 32 8.33 31.52 -19.19
N VAL A 33 7.32 32.29 -18.78
CA VAL A 33 6.96 32.45 -17.37
C VAL A 33 6.13 31.25 -16.98
N ARG A 34 6.56 30.52 -15.96
CA ARG A 34 5.83 29.39 -15.42
C ARG A 34 5.83 29.50 -13.89
N SER A 35 4.67 29.50 -13.33
CA SER A 35 4.49 29.33 -11.91
C SER A 35 4.94 27.92 -11.53
N ASP A 36 5.95 27.84 -10.71
CA ASP A 36 6.46 26.56 -10.18
C ASP A 36 5.66 26.29 -8.93
N ASP A 37 4.54 25.59 -9.13
CA ASP A 37 3.69 25.13 -8.03
C ASP A 37 4.54 24.24 -7.11
N THR A 38 5.10 24.84 -6.07
CA THR A 38 5.79 24.11 -5.00
C THR A 38 4.80 23.41 -4.09
N SER A 39 3.52 23.75 -4.13
CA SER A 39 2.45 22.93 -3.60
C SER A 39 2.16 21.84 -4.65
N ALA A 40 2.95 20.76 -4.62
CA ALA A 40 2.59 19.56 -5.37
C ALA A 40 1.11 19.25 -5.10
N PRO A 41 0.29 18.93 -6.13
CA PRO A 41 -1.12 18.70 -5.96
C PRO A 41 -1.33 17.66 -4.85
N SER A 42 -1.74 18.13 -3.68
CA SER A 42 -2.01 17.26 -2.55
C SER A 42 -3.14 16.34 -2.97
N ILE A 43 -2.91 15.02 -2.90
CA ILE A 43 -3.96 14.05 -3.20
C ILE A 43 -5.12 14.34 -2.26
N PRO A 44 -6.33 14.64 -2.76
CA PRO A 44 -7.45 15.00 -1.91
C PRO A 44 -7.69 13.90 -0.86
N PRO A 45 -7.97 14.24 0.41
CA PRO A 45 -8.19 13.24 1.48
C PRO A 45 -9.28 12.23 1.13
N ILE A 46 -10.22 12.61 0.25
CA ILE A 46 -11.27 11.72 -0.24
C ILE A 46 -10.74 10.51 -1.00
N VAL A 47 -9.64 10.65 -1.73
CA VAL A 47 -9.01 9.52 -2.46
C VAL A 47 -8.46 8.50 -1.46
N PHE A 48 -7.89 8.97 -0.35
CA PHE A 48 -7.38 8.12 0.72
C PHE A 48 -8.53 7.36 1.42
N VAL A 49 -9.61 8.07 1.74
CA VAL A 49 -10.81 7.44 2.32
C VAL A 49 -11.42 6.43 1.35
N LEU A 50 -11.53 6.78 0.07
CA LEU A 50 -12.07 5.89 -0.95
C LEU A 50 -11.23 4.62 -1.11
N SER A 51 -9.90 4.72 -1.07
CA SER A 51 -9.00 3.57 -1.15
C SER A 51 -9.17 2.63 0.06
N ILE A 52 -9.30 3.16 1.28
CA ILE A 52 -9.56 2.36 2.48
C ILE A 52 -10.93 1.66 2.38
N VAL A 53 -11.97 2.35 1.95
CA VAL A 53 -13.32 1.79 1.78
C VAL A 53 -13.30 0.68 0.73
N LEU A 54 -12.63 0.89 -0.40
CA LEU A 54 -12.49 -0.10 -1.47
C LEU A 54 -11.78 -1.36 -0.96
N VAL A 55 -10.61 -1.20 -0.33
CA VAL A 55 -9.83 -2.32 0.22
C VAL A 55 -10.64 -3.07 1.29
N THR A 56 -11.30 -2.35 2.20
CA THR A 56 -12.14 -2.96 3.24
C THR A 56 -13.28 -3.77 2.62
N THR A 57 -13.91 -3.24 1.57
CA THR A 57 -15.00 -3.95 0.87
C THR A 57 -14.50 -5.23 0.21
N ILE A 58 -13.36 -5.18 -0.46
CA ILE A 58 -12.73 -6.36 -1.07
C ILE A 58 -12.39 -7.41 0.01
N LEU A 59 -11.80 -6.97 1.14
CA LEU A 59 -11.48 -7.85 2.26
C LEU A 59 -12.71 -8.50 2.88
N LEU A 60 -13.80 -7.75 3.05
CA LEU A 60 -15.07 -8.30 3.56
C LEU A 60 -15.66 -9.38 2.65
N ILE A 61 -15.43 -9.28 1.34
CA ILE A 61 -15.88 -10.30 0.38
C ILE A 61 -14.93 -11.50 0.36
N ALA A 62 -13.61 -11.25 0.41
CA ALA A 62 -12.57 -12.27 0.30
C ALA A 62 -12.41 -13.10 1.58
N CYS A 63 -12.57 -12.47 2.76
CA CYS A 63 -12.35 -13.11 4.05
C CYS A 63 -13.60 -13.86 4.54
N PRO A 64 -13.45 -15.07 5.10
CA PRO A 64 -14.56 -15.83 5.68
C PRO A 64 -15.00 -15.34 7.06
N SER A 65 -14.23 -14.43 7.70
CA SER A 65 -14.61 -13.79 8.96
C SER A 65 -14.74 -12.28 8.78
N TYR A 66 -15.74 -11.69 9.41
CA TYR A 66 -15.92 -10.22 9.40
C TYR A 66 -14.86 -9.48 10.23
N PHE A 67 -14.18 -10.18 11.14
CA PHE A 67 -13.18 -9.58 12.02
C PHE A 67 -11.77 -9.57 11.41
N GLU A 68 -11.46 -10.47 10.48
CA GLU A 68 -10.16 -10.54 9.82
C GLU A 68 -9.74 -9.26 9.11
N PRO A 69 -10.61 -8.57 8.35
CA PRO A 69 -10.27 -7.28 7.74
C PRO A 69 -9.79 -6.24 8.75
N VAL A 70 -10.35 -6.24 9.97
CA VAL A 70 -9.94 -5.32 11.03
C VAL A 70 -8.51 -5.60 11.47
N LEU A 71 -8.13 -6.88 11.64
CA LEU A 71 -6.77 -7.27 12.00
C LEU A 71 -5.77 -6.87 10.91
N PHE A 72 -6.15 -7.07 9.65
CA PHE A 72 -5.30 -6.69 8.52
C PHE A 72 -5.11 -5.18 8.44
N LEU A 73 -6.19 -4.39 8.53
CA LEU A 73 -6.12 -2.94 8.51
C LEU A 73 -5.31 -2.39 9.70
N LEU A 74 -5.42 -3.01 10.88
CA LEU A 74 -4.62 -2.61 12.03
C LEU A 74 -3.13 -2.89 11.81
N THR A 75 -2.77 -4.06 11.27
CA THR A 75 -1.40 -4.41 10.93
C THR A 75 -0.82 -3.46 9.88
N ILE A 76 -1.61 -3.16 8.84
CA ILE A 76 -1.21 -2.23 7.77
C ILE A 76 -1.08 -0.81 8.32
N GLY A 77 -2.01 -0.39 9.19
CA GLY A 77 -1.95 0.90 9.86
C GLY A 77 -0.63 1.09 10.62
N VAL A 78 -0.20 0.09 11.39
CA VAL A 78 1.11 0.12 12.06
C VAL A 78 2.25 0.24 11.05
N ALA A 79 2.21 -0.52 9.96
CA ALA A 79 3.25 -0.48 8.93
C ALA A 79 3.32 0.89 8.23
N VAL A 80 2.17 1.51 7.94
CA VAL A 80 2.10 2.86 7.35
C VAL A 80 2.62 3.91 8.32
N LEU A 81 2.26 3.83 9.61
CA LEU A 81 2.76 4.74 10.63
C LEU A 81 4.28 4.65 10.77
N LEU A 82 4.85 3.43 10.75
CA LEU A 82 6.30 3.23 10.77
C LEU A 82 6.95 3.82 9.51
N ASN A 83 6.35 3.62 8.34
CA ASN A 83 6.89 4.17 7.09
C ASN A 83 6.86 5.70 7.10
N GLN A 84 5.73 6.31 7.45
CA GLN A 84 5.60 7.77 7.52
C GLN A 84 6.47 8.38 8.64
N GLY A 85 6.47 7.76 9.82
CA GLY A 85 7.32 8.22 10.93
C GLY A 85 8.81 8.21 10.60
N THR A 86 9.27 7.25 9.83
CA THR A 86 10.68 7.16 9.41
C THR A 86 11.01 8.05 8.20
N ASN A 87 10.03 8.68 7.54
CA ASN A 87 10.29 9.68 6.49
C ASN A 87 11.01 10.92 7.05
N ILE A 88 10.84 11.24 8.33
CA ILE A 88 11.55 12.34 9.00
C ILE A 88 13.06 12.21 8.85
N PHE A 89 13.60 10.99 8.82
CA PHE A 89 15.04 10.75 8.63
C PHE A 89 15.51 10.92 7.19
N LEU A 90 14.59 10.92 6.22
CA LEU A 90 14.91 11.08 4.79
C LEU A 90 14.90 12.56 4.34
N GLY A 91 14.49 13.49 5.22
CA GLY A 91 14.34 14.90 4.91
C GLY A 91 12.97 15.24 4.31
N GLU A 92 12.93 16.25 3.45
CA GLU A 92 11.68 16.70 2.81
C GLU A 92 11.19 15.65 1.80
N THR A 93 10.14 14.93 2.17
CA THR A 93 9.42 14.03 1.26
C THR A 93 8.21 14.78 0.72
N SER A 94 7.98 14.73 -0.59
CA SER A 94 6.80 15.33 -1.21
C SER A 94 5.51 14.70 -0.64
N ASP A 95 4.49 15.53 -0.38
CA ASP A 95 3.16 15.08 0.09
C ASP A 95 2.52 14.08 -0.89
N VAL A 96 2.79 14.23 -2.18
CA VAL A 96 2.38 13.28 -3.23
C VAL A 96 3.03 11.92 -3.01
N THR A 97 4.34 11.90 -2.76
CA THR A 97 5.10 10.66 -2.49
C THR A 97 4.57 9.97 -1.24
N ALA A 98 4.33 10.72 -0.15
CA ALA A 98 3.78 10.20 1.09
C ALA A 98 2.40 9.56 0.88
N SER A 99 1.51 10.24 0.16
CA SER A 99 0.15 9.76 -0.12
C SER A 99 0.13 8.53 -1.03
N ILE A 100 0.89 8.54 -2.12
CA ILE A 100 1.01 7.40 -3.04
C ILE A 100 1.60 6.20 -2.31
N SER A 101 2.63 6.41 -1.48
CA SER A 101 3.28 5.33 -0.74
C SER A 101 2.31 4.66 0.23
N ALA A 102 1.49 5.44 0.96
CA ALA A 102 0.51 4.91 1.89
C ALA A 102 -0.56 4.06 1.17
N ILE A 103 -1.07 4.52 0.03
CA ILE A 103 -2.07 3.77 -0.77
C ILE A 103 -1.48 2.48 -1.32
N LEU A 104 -0.28 2.55 -1.91
CA LEU A 104 0.38 1.36 -2.47
C LEU A 104 0.76 0.37 -1.38
N GLN A 105 1.25 0.86 -0.24
CA GLN A 105 1.56 0.04 0.92
C GLN A 105 0.32 -0.68 1.45
N LEU A 106 -0.83 -0.01 1.50
CA LEU A 106 -2.11 -0.61 1.86
C LEU A 106 -2.45 -1.80 0.93
N ALA A 107 -2.31 -1.62 -0.38
CA ALA A 107 -2.62 -2.65 -1.36
C ALA A 107 -1.66 -3.87 -1.25
N LEU A 108 -0.34 -3.63 -1.19
CA LEU A 108 0.66 -4.70 -1.14
C LEU A 108 0.63 -5.47 0.18
N SER A 109 0.44 -4.78 1.31
CA SER A 109 0.39 -5.44 2.63
C SER A 109 -0.81 -6.34 2.81
N MET A 110 -1.93 -6.01 2.14
CA MET A 110 -3.13 -6.82 2.16
C MET A 110 -2.87 -8.23 1.62
N ASP A 111 -2.16 -8.34 0.50
CA ASP A 111 -1.88 -9.62 -0.14
C ASP A 111 -1.04 -10.53 0.76
N TYR A 112 -0.02 -9.98 1.43
CA TYR A 112 0.81 -10.74 2.37
C TYR A 112 0.01 -11.25 3.56
N SER A 113 -0.89 -10.42 4.09
CA SER A 113 -1.76 -10.78 5.21
C SER A 113 -2.73 -11.90 4.85
N ILE A 114 -3.30 -11.86 3.65
CA ILE A 114 -4.21 -12.90 3.15
C ILE A 114 -3.46 -14.22 2.97
N ILE A 115 -2.25 -14.20 2.41
CA ILE A 115 -1.44 -15.40 2.20
C ILE A 115 -1.13 -16.06 3.55
N LEU A 116 -0.64 -15.30 4.54
CA LEU A 116 -0.32 -15.81 5.87
C LEU A 116 -1.56 -16.38 6.56
N MET A 117 -2.69 -15.67 6.51
CA MET A 117 -3.93 -16.14 7.13
C MET A 117 -4.48 -17.41 6.48
N ASN A 118 -4.39 -17.53 5.16
CA ASN A 118 -4.79 -18.76 4.47
C ASN A 118 -3.89 -19.95 4.85
N ARG A 119 -2.58 -19.74 4.99
CA ARG A 119 -1.66 -20.76 5.49
C ARG A 119 -1.97 -21.17 6.91
N TYR A 120 -2.22 -20.21 7.79
CA TYR A 120 -2.62 -20.49 9.17
C TYR A 120 -3.87 -21.36 9.26
N ARG A 121 -4.89 -21.06 8.45
CA ARG A 121 -6.11 -21.88 8.41
C ARG A 121 -5.86 -23.30 7.89
N GLN A 122 -4.98 -23.43 6.89
CA GLN A 122 -4.63 -24.75 6.35
C GLN A 122 -3.93 -25.61 7.42
N GLU A 123 -3.00 -25.04 8.17
CA GLU A 123 -2.32 -25.78 9.25
C GLU A 123 -3.27 -26.09 10.42
N LEU A 124 -4.11 -25.14 10.79
CA LEU A 124 -5.12 -25.33 11.83
C LEU A 124 -6.13 -26.44 11.47
N ALA A 125 -6.49 -26.59 10.19
CA ALA A 125 -7.39 -27.62 9.69
C ALA A 125 -6.81 -29.03 9.79
N LYS A 126 -5.47 -29.18 9.93
CA LYS A 126 -4.79 -30.46 10.15
C LYS A 126 -4.92 -30.97 11.57
N GLY A 127 -5.51 -30.20 12.48
CA GLY A 127 -5.73 -30.57 13.88
C GLY A 127 -4.59 -30.13 14.83
N ASP A 128 -3.70 -29.27 14.37
CA ASP A 128 -2.62 -28.72 15.18
C ASP A 128 -3.15 -27.73 16.24
N ASP A 129 -2.38 -27.60 17.33
CA ASP A 129 -2.58 -26.51 18.28
C ASP A 129 -2.31 -25.15 17.61
N ARG A 130 -2.92 -24.08 18.11
CA ARG A 130 -2.91 -22.74 17.52
C ARG A 130 -1.50 -22.18 17.31
N GLU A 131 -0.65 -22.31 18.32
CA GLU A 131 0.73 -21.80 18.28
C GLU A 131 1.57 -22.60 17.28
N SER A 132 1.41 -23.92 17.31
CA SER A 132 2.07 -24.82 16.36
C SER A 132 1.62 -24.58 14.92
N ALA A 133 0.31 -24.38 14.72
CA ALA A 133 -0.27 -24.05 13.42
C ALA A 133 0.26 -22.71 12.90
N MET A 134 0.37 -21.69 13.77
CA MET A 134 0.93 -20.38 13.39
C MET A 134 2.40 -20.47 13.03
N THR A 135 3.20 -21.20 13.80
CA THR A 135 4.64 -21.40 13.53
C THR A 135 4.85 -22.07 12.18
N ARG A 136 4.07 -23.12 11.88
CA ARG A 136 4.14 -23.80 10.57
C ARG A 136 3.67 -22.91 9.44
N ALA A 137 2.60 -22.15 9.66
CA ALA A 137 2.09 -21.20 8.67
C ALA A 137 3.13 -20.13 8.33
N LEU A 138 3.79 -19.57 9.34
CA LEU A 138 4.89 -18.61 9.16
C LEU A 138 6.03 -19.22 8.35
N THR A 139 6.48 -20.40 8.71
CA THR A 139 7.57 -21.11 7.99
C THR A 139 7.19 -21.39 6.54
N ALA A 140 5.97 -21.88 6.30
CA ALA A 140 5.48 -22.18 4.96
C ALA A 140 5.25 -20.93 4.10
N ALA A 141 4.78 -19.83 4.70
CA ALA A 141 4.52 -18.59 3.99
C ALA A 141 5.78 -17.75 3.75
N PHE A 142 6.80 -17.91 4.61
CA PHE A 142 8.02 -17.08 4.60
C PHE A 142 8.69 -17.02 3.23
N GLY A 143 8.96 -18.16 2.61
CA GLY A 143 9.64 -18.21 1.32
C GLY A 143 8.83 -17.54 0.20
N SER A 144 7.52 -17.77 0.17
CA SER A 144 6.63 -17.20 -0.86
C SER A 144 6.48 -15.69 -0.70
N ILE A 145 6.19 -15.21 0.52
CA ILE A 145 5.99 -13.78 0.79
C ILE A 145 7.30 -13.01 0.62
N THR A 146 8.41 -13.52 1.18
CA THR A 146 9.72 -12.86 1.08
C THR A 146 10.21 -12.81 -0.36
N GLY A 147 10.07 -13.88 -1.12
CA GLY A 147 10.47 -13.91 -2.54
C GLY A 147 9.71 -12.88 -3.38
N SER A 148 8.40 -12.80 -3.21
CA SER A 148 7.57 -11.78 -3.87
C SER A 148 7.95 -10.36 -3.43
N SER A 149 8.14 -10.14 -2.12
CA SER A 149 8.48 -8.82 -1.58
C SER A 149 9.85 -8.35 -2.05
N VAL A 150 10.85 -9.22 -2.09
CA VAL A 150 12.20 -8.88 -2.58
C VAL A 150 12.14 -8.44 -4.04
N THR A 151 11.39 -9.15 -4.88
CA THR A 151 11.20 -8.77 -6.28
C THR A 151 10.56 -7.37 -6.40
N THR A 152 9.54 -7.11 -5.60
CA THR A 152 8.87 -5.80 -5.57
C THR A 152 9.81 -4.70 -5.08
N ILE A 153 10.56 -4.93 -3.99
CA ILE A 153 11.54 -3.97 -3.45
C ILE A 153 12.61 -3.66 -4.50
N VAL A 154 13.17 -4.67 -5.15
CA VAL A 154 14.18 -4.46 -6.21
C VAL A 154 13.58 -3.66 -7.36
N GLY A 155 12.36 -3.98 -7.80
CA GLY A 155 11.67 -3.22 -8.84
C GLY A 155 11.45 -1.75 -8.48
N LEU A 156 11.06 -1.47 -7.22
CA LEU A 156 10.87 -0.10 -6.73
C LEU A 156 12.20 0.65 -6.59
N LEU A 157 13.27 -0.04 -6.16
CA LEU A 157 14.61 0.57 -6.08
C LEU A 157 15.17 0.94 -7.46
N MET A 158 14.70 0.32 -8.55
CA MET A 158 15.09 0.74 -9.90
C MET A 158 14.61 2.16 -10.23
N LEU A 159 13.58 2.68 -9.57
CA LEU A 159 13.16 4.09 -9.71
C LEU A 159 14.23 5.07 -9.22
N VAL A 160 15.15 4.65 -8.35
CA VAL A 160 16.26 5.49 -7.87
C VAL A 160 17.20 5.88 -9.00
N PHE A 161 17.30 5.06 -10.05
CA PHE A 161 18.12 5.36 -11.23
C PHE A 161 17.45 6.33 -12.21
N MET A 162 16.22 6.76 -11.95
CA MET A 162 15.56 7.78 -12.76
C MET A 162 16.23 9.14 -12.57
N ARG A 163 16.32 9.91 -13.67
CA ARG A 163 16.90 11.27 -13.65
C ARG A 163 16.05 12.30 -12.91
N PHE A 164 14.80 11.97 -12.60
CA PHE A 164 13.87 12.86 -11.90
C PHE A 164 13.92 12.62 -10.40
N LYS A 165 14.05 13.68 -9.61
CA LYS A 165 14.10 13.62 -8.15
C LYS A 165 12.89 12.91 -7.54
N ILE A 166 11.69 13.14 -8.11
CA ILE A 166 10.44 12.48 -7.69
C ILE A 166 10.54 10.95 -7.81
N GLY A 167 11.19 10.42 -8.85
CA GLY A 167 11.36 8.98 -9.04
C GLY A 167 12.24 8.36 -7.96
N MET A 168 13.32 9.04 -7.58
CA MET A 168 14.21 8.59 -6.52
C MET A 168 13.49 8.57 -5.17
N ASP A 169 12.78 9.65 -4.82
CA ASP A 169 12.03 9.75 -3.56
C ASP A 169 10.95 8.66 -3.47
N LEU A 170 10.16 8.48 -4.54
CA LEU A 170 9.15 7.42 -4.63
C LEU A 170 9.79 6.03 -4.47
N GLY A 171 10.88 5.76 -5.17
CA GLY A 171 11.55 4.45 -5.12
C GLY A 171 11.98 4.06 -3.70
N ILE A 172 12.61 4.97 -2.99
CA ILE A 172 13.10 4.73 -1.62
C ILE A 172 11.93 4.58 -0.64
N VAL A 173 10.98 5.53 -0.67
CA VAL A 173 9.86 5.54 0.28
C VAL A 173 8.96 4.32 0.09
N LEU A 174 8.70 3.91 -1.16
CA LEU A 174 7.89 2.73 -1.46
C LEU A 174 8.62 1.43 -1.11
N ALA A 175 9.89 1.29 -1.45
CA ALA A 175 10.69 0.10 -1.12
C ALA A 175 10.77 -0.10 0.41
N LYS A 176 11.00 0.99 1.16
CA LYS A 176 10.97 1.01 2.62
C LYS A 176 9.58 0.64 3.16
N GLY A 177 8.51 1.16 2.55
CA GLY A 177 7.14 0.84 2.92
C GLY A 177 6.83 -0.65 2.79
N VAL A 178 7.24 -1.28 1.69
CA VAL A 178 7.10 -2.74 1.48
C VAL A 178 7.88 -3.52 2.53
N LEU A 179 9.10 -3.09 2.87
CA LEU A 179 9.91 -3.73 3.91
C LEU A 179 9.23 -3.67 5.28
N PHE A 180 8.70 -2.50 5.70
CA PHE A 180 7.96 -2.37 6.95
C PHE A 180 6.68 -3.20 6.95
N SER A 181 5.99 -3.29 5.82
CA SER A 181 4.81 -4.15 5.68
C SER A 181 5.17 -5.61 5.89
N LEU A 182 6.26 -6.06 5.29
CA LEU A 182 6.76 -7.41 5.46
C LEU A 182 7.07 -7.72 6.94
N LEU A 183 7.80 -6.81 7.60
CA LEU A 183 8.12 -6.94 9.02
C LEU A 183 6.85 -7.00 9.89
N CYS A 184 5.88 -6.12 9.66
CA CYS A 184 4.63 -6.11 10.41
C CYS A 184 3.79 -7.37 10.17
N VAL A 185 3.76 -7.90 8.96
CA VAL A 185 3.04 -9.14 8.65
C VAL A 185 3.67 -10.35 9.35
N PHE A 186 4.98 -10.39 9.54
CA PHE A 186 5.62 -11.51 10.25
C PHE A 186 5.71 -11.33 11.77
N THR A 187 5.54 -10.11 12.30
CA THR A 187 5.66 -9.84 13.74
C THR A 187 4.32 -9.48 14.38
N VAL A 188 3.65 -8.46 13.85
CA VAL A 188 2.41 -7.91 14.44
C VAL A 188 1.22 -8.80 14.12
N LEU A 189 1.06 -9.22 12.87
CA LEU A 189 -0.12 -9.97 12.44
C LEU A 189 -0.28 -11.32 13.16
N PRO A 190 0.76 -12.16 13.35
CA PRO A 190 0.63 -13.43 14.09
C PRO A 190 0.16 -13.21 15.53
N GLY A 191 0.71 -12.21 16.22
CA GLY A 191 0.30 -11.85 17.55
C GLY A 191 -1.17 -11.44 17.62
N LEU A 192 -1.61 -10.61 16.68
CA LEU A 192 -3.01 -10.17 16.59
C LEU A 192 -3.96 -11.33 16.27
N ILE A 193 -3.57 -12.26 15.38
CA ILE A 193 -4.40 -13.42 15.04
C ILE A 193 -4.55 -14.32 16.25
N LEU A 194 -3.47 -14.64 16.96
CA LEU A 194 -3.52 -15.50 18.15
C LEU A 194 -4.34 -14.86 19.28
N TRP A 195 -4.18 -13.55 19.48
CA TRP A 195 -4.96 -12.81 20.48
C TRP A 195 -6.45 -12.76 20.14
N ALA A 196 -6.77 -12.54 18.88
CA ALA A 196 -8.15 -12.38 18.41
C ALA A 196 -8.82 -13.68 17.95
N ASP A 197 -8.16 -14.85 18.01
CA ASP A 197 -8.65 -16.12 17.47
C ASP A 197 -10.05 -16.47 17.98
N LYS A 198 -10.34 -16.23 19.27
CA LYS A 198 -11.67 -16.46 19.84
C LYS A 198 -12.76 -15.64 19.16
N VAL A 199 -12.44 -14.37 18.82
CA VAL A 199 -13.38 -13.45 18.17
C VAL A 199 -13.53 -13.80 16.69
N VAL A 200 -12.41 -14.11 16.03
CA VAL A 200 -12.39 -14.53 14.61
C VAL A 200 -13.26 -15.77 14.41
N ARG A 201 -13.14 -16.79 15.28
CA ARG A 201 -13.97 -18.01 15.21
C ARG A 201 -15.45 -17.72 15.46
N LYS A 202 -15.77 -16.82 16.38
CA LYS A 202 -17.16 -16.44 16.68
C LYS A 202 -17.82 -15.67 15.54
N THR A 203 -17.02 -14.94 14.75
CA THR A 203 -17.47 -14.11 13.61
C THR A 203 -17.30 -14.80 12.27
N MET A 204 -16.93 -16.08 12.23
CA MET A 204 -16.84 -16.84 10.97
C MET A 204 -18.21 -16.90 10.28
N LYS A 205 -18.22 -16.50 9.02
CA LYS A 205 -19.39 -16.70 8.15
C LYS A 205 -19.69 -18.19 8.08
N LYS A 206 -20.98 -18.58 8.14
CA LYS A 206 -21.38 -19.96 7.90
C LYS A 206 -20.72 -20.47 6.62
N PRO A 207 -20.09 -21.66 6.63
CA PRO A 207 -19.41 -22.18 5.45
C PRO A 207 -20.40 -22.16 4.29
N ARG A 208 -20.09 -21.38 3.26
CA ARG A 208 -20.80 -21.49 1.99
C ARG A 208 -20.52 -22.91 1.52
N ALA A 209 -21.58 -23.73 1.36
CA ALA A 209 -21.46 -25.07 0.86
C ALA A 209 -20.52 -25.04 -0.37
N PRO A 210 -19.53 -25.96 -0.47
CA PRO A 210 -18.61 -25.93 -1.57
C PRO A 210 -19.44 -25.96 -2.84
N LYS A 211 -19.35 -24.91 -3.66
CA LYS A 211 -19.92 -24.94 -5.01
C LYS A 211 -19.29 -26.16 -5.64
N ARG A 212 -20.12 -27.20 -5.83
CA ARG A 212 -19.75 -28.44 -6.52
C ARG A 212 -19.00 -28.02 -7.77
N GLU A 213 -17.66 -28.16 -7.71
CA GLU A 213 -16.82 -27.80 -8.84
C GLU A 213 -17.42 -28.52 -10.06
N ARG A 214 -17.81 -27.73 -11.04
CA ARG A 214 -18.18 -28.27 -12.34
C ARG A 214 -16.92 -28.84 -12.98
N LYS A 215 -16.58 -30.08 -12.61
CA LYS A 215 -15.50 -30.86 -13.24
C LYS A 215 -15.57 -30.85 -14.77
N SER A 216 -16.76 -30.51 -15.33
CA SER A 216 -16.98 -30.40 -16.76
C SER A 216 -16.27 -29.23 -17.47
N VAL A 217 -15.96 -28.14 -16.79
CA VAL A 217 -15.32 -26.98 -17.43
C VAL A 217 -13.81 -27.15 -17.49
N LEU A 218 -13.21 -27.71 -16.43
CA LEU A 218 -11.78 -28.01 -16.43
C LEU A 218 -11.43 -29.17 -17.37
N ALA A 219 -12.26 -30.18 -17.46
CA ALA A 219 -12.08 -31.27 -18.42
C ALA A 219 -12.21 -30.82 -19.88
N GLY A 220 -13.08 -29.84 -20.17
CA GLY A 220 -13.18 -29.23 -21.49
C GLY A 220 -11.98 -28.37 -21.88
N LEU A 221 -11.36 -27.69 -20.92
CA LEU A 221 -10.14 -26.90 -21.16
C LEU A 221 -8.90 -27.77 -21.34
N CYS A 222 -8.80 -28.90 -20.63
CA CYS A 222 -7.70 -29.86 -20.81
C CYS A 222 -7.78 -30.69 -22.12
N LEU A 223 -8.93 -30.73 -22.76
CA LEU A 223 -9.10 -31.42 -24.08
C LEU A 223 -8.84 -30.50 -25.28
N LEU A 224 -8.64 -29.18 -25.03
CA LEU A 224 -8.38 -28.19 -26.07
C LEU A 224 -6.87 -27.79 -26.12
N TYR A 225 -6.04 -28.40 -25.29
CA TYR A 225 -4.59 -28.24 -25.27
C TYR A 225 -3.93 -29.61 -25.50
#